data_98825d10fe159249b485a922942ee14c
#
_entry.id   98825d10fe159249b485a922942ee14c
#
_cell.length_a   1.000
_cell.length_b   1.000
_cell.length_c   1.000
_cell.angle_alpha   90.00
_cell.angle_beta   90.00
_cell.angle_gamma   90.00
#
_symmetry.space_group_name_H-M   'P 1'
#
loop_
_entity.id
_entity.type
_entity.pdbx_description
1 polymer ?
#
loop_
_entity_poly.entity_id
_entity_poly.type
_entity_poly.pdbx_seq_one_letter_code
_entity_poly.pdbx_strand_id
1 'polypeptide(L)'
;MKKYVYAFGAGTADGDGTMKDVLGGKGAGLAEMCRAGVPVPPGFTISTEVCNIFFDNERTVPKEIDTEMLAALKQLEERMGQKLGDTKDPLLLSVRSGAKFSMPGMMNTILNLGMNDVTVQALINKTGNSRFAYDCYRRFIQMFGEVALEIDMELFDHIFDSRKAKRKLKLDTELTAEDLQAIIADYKKLVKKEIGRDFPQDPIEQLKMSRNAVFNSWWNAKAVYYRKMEKIADSIGTAANVQAMVFGNMGETSGTGVGFTRDPGSGEKVFYGEYLINAQGEDVVAGIRTPEPIAHLEQQMPEAYKELREITGMLEKHYRDMQDFEFTIQEGKLYMLQTRNGKRTGPAAIRLAVEMMEEGLITKREAVMRVAPAQLDQLLHPVFDDKSLKALGVLATGIAASPGAAVGKIAFSAEDAVVMSAHAPVILVRKETTPDDIHGMDVARGILTDRKSTRLNSSH
;
A
#
# COMPACT_ATOMS: atom_id res chain seq x y z
N MET A 1 11.86 -3.46 31.60
CA MET A 1 12.31 -2.60 30.48
C MET A 1 11.11 -2.18 29.66
N LYS A 2 11.10 -0.99 29.10
CA LYS A 2 10.07 -0.54 28.16
C LYS A 2 10.22 -1.34 26.86
N LYS A 3 9.10 -1.74 26.26
CA LYS A 3 9.06 -2.51 25.01
C LYS A 3 8.89 -1.57 23.82
N TYR A 4 9.69 -1.76 22.77
CA TYR A 4 9.67 -0.96 21.54
C TYR A 4 9.34 -1.76 20.30
N VAL A 5 9.52 -3.10 20.33
CA VAL A 5 9.30 -4.00 19.21
C VAL A 5 8.26 -5.04 19.59
N TYR A 6 7.22 -5.18 18.77
CA TYR A 6 6.03 -5.99 19.04
C TYR A 6 5.85 -7.04 17.94
N ALA A 7 6.06 -8.31 18.30
CA ALA A 7 5.95 -9.42 17.37
C ALA A 7 4.49 -9.81 17.10
N PHE A 8 4.22 -10.32 15.90
CA PHE A 8 2.94 -10.93 15.52
C PHE A 8 3.18 -12.09 14.54
N GLY A 9 2.24 -13.03 14.49
CA GLY A 9 2.29 -14.19 13.58
C GLY A 9 1.89 -15.47 14.28
N ALA A 10 1.54 -16.49 13.50
CA ALA A 10 1.12 -17.82 13.99
C ALA A 10 0.02 -17.77 15.06
N GLY A 11 -0.98 -16.93 14.89
CA GLY A 11 -2.12 -16.80 15.82
C GLY A 11 -1.83 -16.02 17.12
N THR A 12 -0.63 -15.45 17.28
CA THR A 12 -0.23 -14.69 18.47
C THR A 12 0.27 -13.30 18.11
N ALA A 13 0.04 -12.33 19.00
CA ALA A 13 0.59 -10.98 18.85
C ALA A 13 0.86 -10.34 20.23
N ASP A 14 1.92 -9.53 20.28
CA ASP A 14 2.27 -8.76 21.49
C ASP A 14 1.39 -7.53 21.73
N GLY A 15 0.59 -7.16 20.73
CA GLY A 15 -0.34 -6.05 20.76
C GLY A 15 -1.73 -6.45 20.27
N ASP A 16 -2.60 -5.44 20.10
CA ASP A 16 -3.98 -5.59 19.62
C ASP A 16 -4.46 -4.35 18.84
N GLY A 17 -5.70 -4.40 18.36
CA GLY A 17 -6.33 -3.36 17.56
C GLY A 17 -6.52 -2.01 18.27
N THR A 18 -6.43 -1.96 19.61
CA THR A 18 -6.59 -0.73 20.42
C THR A 18 -5.28 0.07 20.48
N MET A 19 -4.13 -0.57 20.24
CA MET A 19 -2.81 0.02 20.41
C MET A 19 -2.34 0.88 19.22
N LYS A 20 -3.26 1.60 18.57
CA LYS A 20 -2.94 2.42 17.37
C LYS A 20 -1.95 3.56 17.66
N ASP A 21 -1.88 4.04 18.88
CA ASP A 21 -0.90 5.08 19.26
C ASP A 21 0.53 4.54 19.29
N VAL A 22 0.72 3.26 19.60
CA VAL A 22 2.02 2.60 19.72
C VAL A 22 2.40 1.88 18.43
N LEU A 23 1.46 1.12 17.84
CA LEU A 23 1.73 0.25 16.68
C LEU A 23 1.39 0.91 15.35
N GLY A 24 0.78 2.10 15.37
CA GLY A 24 0.14 2.68 14.21
C GLY A 24 -1.09 1.89 13.77
N GLY A 25 -1.83 2.40 12.79
CA GLY A 25 -3.03 1.73 12.30
C GLY A 25 -2.72 0.37 11.65
N LYS A 26 -1.64 0.27 10.89
CA LYS A 26 -1.25 -0.96 10.20
C LYS A 26 -0.77 -2.05 11.18
N GLY A 27 0.13 -1.71 12.10
CA GLY A 27 0.64 -2.67 13.10
C GLY A 27 -0.45 -3.17 14.04
N ALA A 28 -1.33 -2.29 14.51
CA ALA A 28 -2.48 -2.65 15.32
C ALA A 28 -3.46 -3.58 14.55
N GLY A 29 -3.72 -3.28 13.27
CA GLY A 29 -4.55 -4.14 12.41
C GLY A 29 -3.94 -5.53 12.19
N LEU A 30 -2.62 -5.62 11.94
CA LEU A 30 -1.90 -6.88 11.79
C LEU A 30 -1.96 -7.73 13.07
N ALA A 31 -1.72 -7.10 14.23
CA ALA A 31 -1.82 -7.76 15.52
C ALA A 31 -3.23 -8.30 15.79
N GLU A 32 -4.25 -7.48 15.52
CA GLU A 32 -5.65 -7.87 15.73
C GLU A 32 -6.07 -9.02 14.80
N MET A 33 -5.79 -8.92 13.50
CA MET A 33 -6.05 -10.02 12.56
C MET A 33 -5.38 -11.32 12.99
N CYS A 34 -4.13 -11.23 13.43
CA CYS A 34 -3.38 -12.40 13.90
C CYS A 34 -4.07 -13.06 15.11
N ARG A 35 -4.50 -12.26 16.10
CA ARG A 35 -5.25 -12.72 17.29
C ARG A 35 -6.61 -13.30 16.93
N ALA A 36 -7.25 -12.77 15.88
CA ALA A 36 -8.52 -13.29 15.35
C ALA A 36 -8.36 -14.58 14.54
N GLY A 37 -7.14 -15.13 14.41
CA GLY A 37 -6.87 -16.36 13.68
C GLY A 37 -6.78 -16.21 12.16
N VAL A 38 -6.72 -14.98 11.66
CA VAL A 38 -6.55 -14.70 10.23
C VAL A 38 -5.12 -15.07 9.78
N PRO A 39 -4.95 -15.67 8.59
CA PRO A 39 -3.63 -16.00 8.05
C PRO A 39 -2.86 -14.73 7.65
N VAL A 40 -2.08 -14.20 8.59
CA VAL A 40 -1.22 -13.03 8.42
C VAL A 40 0.22 -13.50 8.34
N PRO A 41 1.02 -13.07 7.34
CA PRO A 41 2.45 -13.37 7.32
C PRO A 41 3.11 -12.85 8.62
N PRO A 42 3.93 -13.65 9.32
CA PRO A 42 4.57 -13.23 10.55
C PRO A 42 5.46 -12.00 10.38
N GLY A 43 5.63 -11.25 11.48
CA GLY A 43 6.45 -10.05 11.48
C GLY A 43 6.56 -9.42 12.86
N PHE A 44 7.03 -8.18 12.87
CA PHE A 44 7.07 -7.34 14.06
C PHE A 44 6.87 -5.86 13.70
N THR A 45 6.36 -5.10 14.65
CA THR A 45 6.17 -3.65 14.54
C THR A 45 7.15 -2.94 15.46
N ILE A 46 7.96 -2.05 14.92
CA ILE A 46 8.77 -1.10 15.68
C ILE A 46 7.88 0.12 15.94
N SER A 47 7.70 0.49 17.21
CA SER A 47 6.67 1.43 17.64
C SER A 47 6.86 2.86 17.11
N THR A 48 5.78 3.63 17.11
CA THR A 48 5.77 5.06 16.75
C THR A 48 6.72 5.88 17.63
N GLU A 49 6.89 5.46 18.88
CA GLU A 49 7.80 6.12 19.81
C GLU A 49 9.26 6.06 19.35
N VAL A 50 9.67 4.95 18.71
CA VAL A 50 11.03 4.83 18.17
C VAL A 50 11.27 5.85 17.05
N CYS A 51 10.25 6.18 16.28
CA CYS A 51 10.33 7.25 15.28
C CYS A 51 10.67 8.60 15.95
N ASN A 52 10.00 8.95 17.05
CA ASN A 52 10.29 10.19 17.79
C ASN A 52 11.70 10.14 18.39
N ILE A 53 12.07 9.05 19.06
CA ILE A 53 13.44 8.85 19.60
C ILE A 53 14.50 8.99 18.49
N PHE A 54 14.24 8.46 17.29
CA PHE A 54 15.15 8.58 16.15
C PHE A 54 15.41 10.04 15.77
N PHE A 55 14.38 10.88 15.72
CA PHE A 55 14.54 12.30 15.41
C PHE A 55 15.16 13.09 16.58
N ASP A 56 14.78 12.79 17.83
CA ASP A 56 15.34 13.42 19.03
C ASP A 56 16.83 13.08 19.22
N ASN A 57 17.27 11.93 18.67
CA ASN A 57 18.64 11.43 18.76
C ASN A 57 19.39 11.56 17.42
N GLU A 58 19.28 12.71 16.75
CA GLU A 58 20.00 13.07 15.52
C GLU A 58 19.91 12.00 14.41
N ARG A 59 18.71 11.45 14.22
CA ARG A 59 18.40 10.36 13.26
C ARG A 59 19.19 9.07 13.52
N THR A 60 19.47 8.79 14.78
CA THR A 60 20.13 7.56 15.19
C THR A 60 19.25 6.78 16.13
N VAL A 61 19.07 5.48 15.87
CA VAL A 61 18.35 4.58 16.78
C VAL A 61 19.29 4.06 17.86
N PRO A 62 18.93 4.15 19.16
CA PRO A 62 19.71 3.61 20.26
C PRO A 62 20.02 2.12 20.12
N LYS A 63 21.18 1.68 20.59
CA LYS A 63 21.65 0.29 20.48
C LYS A 63 20.72 -0.71 21.14
N GLU A 64 20.05 -0.34 22.20
CA GLU A 64 19.11 -1.18 22.96
C GLU A 64 17.90 -1.54 22.06
N ILE A 65 17.41 -0.59 21.27
CA ILE A 65 16.30 -0.79 20.33
C ILE A 65 16.77 -1.64 19.15
N ASP A 66 17.99 -1.42 18.64
CA ASP A 66 18.58 -2.29 17.63
C ASP A 66 18.70 -3.75 18.11
N THR A 67 19.08 -3.95 19.37
CA THR A 67 19.17 -5.28 19.98
C THR A 67 17.79 -5.93 20.08
N GLU A 68 16.76 -5.19 20.49
CA GLU A 68 15.37 -5.68 20.54
C GLU A 68 14.85 -6.02 19.15
N MET A 69 15.13 -5.20 18.14
CA MET A 69 14.77 -5.46 16.74
C MET A 69 15.42 -6.74 16.22
N LEU A 70 16.72 -6.97 16.51
CA LEU A 70 17.42 -8.19 16.09
C LEU A 70 16.90 -9.44 16.81
N ALA A 71 16.51 -9.30 18.09
CA ALA A 71 15.84 -10.38 18.81
C ALA A 71 14.47 -10.74 18.20
N ALA A 72 13.69 -9.74 17.81
CA ALA A 72 12.42 -9.94 17.11
C ALA A 72 12.62 -10.57 15.70
N LEU A 73 13.67 -10.17 14.97
CA LEU A 73 14.05 -10.79 13.72
C LEU A 73 14.36 -12.27 13.89
N LYS A 74 15.14 -12.62 14.91
CA LYS A 74 15.46 -14.03 15.22
C LYS A 74 14.20 -14.85 15.50
N GLN A 75 13.24 -14.30 16.26
CA GLN A 75 11.94 -14.96 16.47
C GLN A 75 11.14 -15.12 15.18
N LEU A 76 11.18 -14.13 14.29
CA LEU A 76 10.56 -14.23 12.97
C LEU A 76 11.20 -15.32 12.12
N GLU A 77 12.53 -15.40 12.10
CA GLU A 77 13.28 -16.46 11.40
C GLU A 77 12.90 -17.86 11.91
N GLU A 78 12.82 -18.03 13.23
CA GLU A 78 12.41 -19.28 13.86
C GLU A 78 10.96 -19.66 13.47
N ARG A 79 10.03 -18.72 13.45
CA ARG A 79 8.63 -18.95 13.03
C ARG A 79 8.50 -19.32 11.55
N MET A 80 9.33 -18.71 10.71
CA MET A 80 9.33 -18.96 9.26
C MET A 80 10.14 -20.20 8.87
N GLY A 81 11.05 -20.68 9.72
CA GLY A 81 12.03 -21.72 9.37
C GLY A 81 13.04 -21.24 8.32
N GLN A 82 13.19 -19.94 8.14
CA GLN A 82 14.04 -19.31 7.13
C GLN A 82 14.90 -18.24 7.82
N LYS A 83 16.04 -17.85 7.20
CA LYS A 83 16.89 -16.79 7.73
C LYS A 83 17.08 -15.66 6.73
N LEU A 84 17.13 -14.46 7.24
CA LEU A 84 17.48 -13.27 6.46
C LEU A 84 18.93 -13.41 5.93
N GLY A 85 19.11 -13.39 4.61
CA GLY A 85 20.41 -13.57 3.98
C GLY A 85 20.88 -15.03 3.83
N ASP A 86 20.01 -16.01 4.09
CA ASP A 86 20.36 -17.44 3.90
C ASP A 86 20.71 -17.74 2.45
N THR A 87 21.69 -18.60 2.26
CA THR A 87 22.24 -18.99 0.95
C THR A 87 21.46 -20.11 0.26
N LYS A 88 20.44 -20.68 0.91
CA LYS A 88 19.63 -21.79 0.40
C LYS A 88 18.13 -21.42 0.36
N ASP A 89 17.60 -20.89 1.45
CA ASP A 89 16.20 -20.52 1.60
C ASP A 89 16.09 -19.16 2.31
N PRO A 90 16.37 -18.04 1.60
CA PRO A 90 16.41 -16.72 2.19
C PRO A 90 15.01 -16.24 2.61
N LEU A 91 14.91 -15.77 3.87
CA LEU A 91 13.78 -14.97 4.30
C LEU A 91 13.86 -13.61 3.61
N LEU A 92 12.79 -13.18 2.95
CA LEU A 92 12.66 -11.83 2.44
C LEU A 92 11.61 -11.07 3.25
N LEU A 93 11.83 -9.77 3.42
CA LEU A 93 11.02 -8.93 4.27
C LEU A 93 10.41 -7.75 3.50
N SER A 94 9.29 -7.26 3.99
CA SER A 94 8.78 -5.92 3.69
C SER A 94 8.96 -5.01 4.90
N VAL A 95 9.29 -3.74 4.67
CA VAL A 95 9.33 -2.70 5.71
C VAL A 95 8.36 -1.61 5.29
N ARG A 96 7.28 -1.46 6.04
CA ARG A 96 6.16 -0.58 5.71
C ARG A 96 5.89 0.42 6.82
N SER A 97 5.64 1.67 6.48
CA SER A 97 5.17 2.68 7.41
C SER A 97 3.80 2.32 8.00
N GLY A 98 3.55 2.75 9.23
CA GLY A 98 2.30 2.53 9.93
C GLY A 98 1.97 3.67 10.87
N ALA A 99 1.51 4.81 10.37
CA ALA A 99 1.03 5.90 11.22
C ALA A 99 -0.35 5.55 11.83
N LYS A 100 -0.72 6.23 12.93
CA LYS A 100 -2.03 6.08 13.59
C LYS A 100 -3.19 6.34 12.62
N PHE A 101 -3.05 7.36 11.77
CA PHE A 101 -4.00 7.71 10.72
C PHE A 101 -3.52 7.19 9.36
N SER A 102 -4.46 6.75 8.54
CA SER A 102 -4.15 6.32 7.18
C SER A 102 -3.72 7.51 6.35
N MET A 103 -2.52 7.45 5.76
CA MET A 103 -1.92 8.47 4.90
C MET A 103 -1.51 7.80 3.57
N PRO A 104 -2.47 7.49 2.67
CA PRO A 104 -2.22 6.68 1.48
C PRO A 104 -1.19 7.33 0.57
N GLY A 105 -0.14 6.59 0.20
CA GLY A 105 0.93 7.05 -0.69
C GLY A 105 1.87 8.13 -0.16
N MET A 106 1.61 8.66 1.07
CA MET A 106 2.42 9.75 1.63
C MET A 106 3.75 9.25 2.23
N MET A 107 3.82 7.99 2.59
CA MET A 107 4.94 7.41 3.32
C MET A 107 5.47 6.16 2.62
N ASN A 108 6.74 5.90 2.86
CA ASN A 108 7.52 4.92 2.11
C ASN A 108 7.25 3.47 2.52
N THR A 109 7.49 2.58 1.57
CA THR A 109 7.47 1.11 1.70
C THR A 109 8.70 0.56 0.99
N ILE A 110 9.31 -0.47 1.55
CA ILE A 110 10.39 -1.25 0.90
C ILE A 110 9.98 -2.71 0.91
N LEU A 111 9.97 -3.33 -0.27
CA LEU A 111 9.64 -4.75 -0.47
C LEU A 111 10.88 -5.53 -0.90
N ASN A 112 10.83 -6.85 -0.77
CA ASN A 112 11.91 -7.78 -1.17
C ASN A 112 13.25 -7.50 -0.46
N LEU A 113 13.22 -6.91 0.75
CA LEU A 113 14.42 -6.68 1.55
C LEU A 113 15.07 -8.03 1.89
N GLY A 114 16.39 -8.09 1.82
CA GLY A 114 17.19 -9.29 1.96
C GLY A 114 17.72 -9.83 0.63
N MET A 115 17.24 -9.27 -0.50
CA MET A 115 17.79 -9.57 -1.81
C MET A 115 19.19 -8.98 -1.98
N ASN A 116 20.11 -9.82 -2.43
CA ASN A 116 21.49 -9.48 -2.77
C ASN A 116 22.02 -10.46 -3.82
N ASP A 117 23.30 -10.37 -4.17
CA ASP A 117 23.91 -11.22 -5.21
C ASP A 117 23.93 -12.72 -4.85
N VAL A 118 23.91 -13.03 -3.58
CA VAL A 118 23.89 -14.42 -3.08
C VAL A 118 22.45 -14.93 -2.96
N THR A 119 21.56 -14.15 -2.33
CA THR A 119 20.19 -14.59 -2.06
C THR A 119 19.35 -14.70 -3.34
N VAL A 120 19.66 -13.94 -4.40
CA VAL A 120 18.99 -14.12 -5.70
C VAL A 120 19.26 -15.51 -6.28
N GLN A 121 20.48 -16.04 -6.15
CA GLN A 121 20.83 -17.40 -6.61
C GLN A 121 20.14 -18.46 -5.74
N ALA A 122 20.08 -18.24 -4.44
CA ALA A 122 19.34 -19.13 -3.53
C ALA A 122 17.85 -19.21 -3.91
N LEU A 123 17.22 -18.06 -4.21
CA LEU A 123 15.82 -18.00 -4.61
C LEU A 123 15.58 -18.68 -5.98
N ILE A 124 16.51 -18.54 -6.94
CA ILE A 124 16.49 -19.26 -8.22
C ILE A 124 16.52 -20.76 -7.99
N ASN A 125 17.47 -21.22 -7.18
CA ASN A 125 17.64 -22.66 -6.91
C ASN A 125 16.41 -23.25 -6.21
N LYS A 126 15.78 -22.49 -5.30
CA LYS A 126 14.59 -22.93 -4.57
C LYS A 126 13.35 -22.99 -5.45
N THR A 127 13.14 -22.00 -6.28
CA THR A 127 11.87 -21.84 -7.03
C THR A 127 11.94 -22.39 -8.46
N GLY A 128 13.14 -22.63 -8.99
CA GLY A 128 13.33 -22.94 -10.41
C GLY A 128 12.96 -21.79 -11.36
N ASN A 129 12.64 -20.60 -10.82
CA ASN A 129 12.12 -19.46 -11.59
C ASN A 129 13.10 -18.27 -11.51
N SER A 130 14.06 -18.25 -12.44
CA SER A 130 15.09 -17.21 -12.51
C SER A 130 14.47 -15.84 -12.81
N ARG A 131 13.44 -15.77 -13.65
CA ARG A 131 12.78 -14.50 -13.96
C ARG A 131 12.16 -13.87 -12.70
N PHE A 132 11.42 -14.65 -11.93
CA PHE A 132 10.83 -14.21 -10.65
C PHE A 132 11.90 -13.67 -9.70
N ALA A 133 12.98 -14.43 -9.48
CA ALA A 133 14.03 -14.04 -8.55
C ALA A 133 14.73 -12.74 -8.96
N TYR A 134 15.06 -12.59 -10.25
CA TYR A 134 15.67 -11.35 -10.75
C TYR A 134 14.69 -10.17 -10.76
N ASP A 135 13.40 -10.39 -10.98
CA ASP A 135 12.41 -9.30 -10.86
C ASP A 135 12.27 -8.82 -9.40
N CYS A 136 12.27 -9.74 -8.42
CA CYS A 136 12.32 -9.36 -7.00
C CYS A 136 13.57 -8.54 -6.67
N TYR A 137 14.74 -8.91 -7.19
CA TYR A 137 15.98 -8.19 -6.93
C TYR A 137 16.01 -6.82 -7.64
N ARG A 138 15.57 -6.75 -8.90
CA ARG A 138 15.43 -5.50 -9.63
C ARG A 138 14.51 -4.52 -8.89
N ARG A 139 13.32 -4.97 -8.48
CA ARG A 139 12.35 -4.17 -7.71
C ARG A 139 12.94 -3.70 -6.38
N PHE A 140 13.67 -4.57 -5.68
CA PHE A 140 14.32 -4.21 -4.43
C PHE A 140 15.36 -3.10 -4.62
N ILE A 141 16.26 -3.21 -5.62
CA ILE A 141 17.29 -2.19 -5.88
C ILE A 141 16.63 -0.84 -6.22
N GLN A 142 15.60 -0.84 -7.07
CA GLN A 142 14.87 0.36 -7.46
C GLN A 142 14.22 1.03 -6.24
N MET A 143 13.42 0.28 -5.50
CA MET A 143 12.68 0.79 -4.34
C MET A 143 13.61 1.21 -3.19
N PHE A 144 14.65 0.41 -2.90
CA PHE A 144 15.64 0.75 -1.89
C PHE A 144 16.49 1.96 -2.32
N GLY A 145 16.82 2.05 -3.61
CA GLY A 145 17.54 3.18 -4.20
C GLY A 145 16.77 4.49 -4.05
N GLU A 146 15.49 4.50 -4.39
CA GLU A 146 14.62 5.67 -4.22
C GLU A 146 14.44 6.01 -2.73
N VAL A 147 14.04 5.02 -1.92
CA VAL A 147 13.52 5.24 -0.57
C VAL A 147 14.63 5.39 0.47
N ALA A 148 15.68 4.56 0.42
CA ALA A 148 16.73 4.50 1.44
C ALA A 148 18.03 5.20 1.02
N LEU A 149 18.27 5.34 -0.27
CA LEU A 149 19.44 6.03 -0.82
C LEU A 149 19.10 7.40 -1.42
N GLU A 150 17.82 7.78 -1.47
CA GLU A 150 17.30 9.07 -1.95
C GLU A 150 17.74 9.38 -3.41
N ILE A 151 17.85 8.34 -4.24
CA ILE A 151 18.16 8.47 -5.67
C ILE A 151 16.85 8.72 -6.41
N ASP A 152 16.87 9.65 -7.37
CA ASP A 152 15.70 9.98 -8.18
C ASP A 152 15.16 8.75 -8.92
N MET A 153 13.88 8.46 -8.73
CA MET A 153 13.17 7.34 -9.36
C MET A 153 13.21 7.39 -10.87
N GLU A 154 13.17 8.59 -11.48
CA GLU A 154 13.21 8.77 -12.94
C GLU A 154 14.48 8.18 -13.57
N LEU A 155 15.59 8.16 -12.83
CA LEU A 155 16.86 7.57 -13.32
C LEU A 155 16.73 6.05 -13.44
N PHE A 156 16.06 5.40 -12.51
CA PHE A 156 15.77 3.96 -12.58
C PHE A 156 14.78 3.65 -13.71
N ASP A 157 13.71 4.42 -13.81
CA ASP A 157 12.67 4.26 -14.84
C ASP A 157 13.25 4.43 -16.23
N HIS A 158 14.16 5.40 -16.42
CA HIS A 158 14.83 5.59 -17.69
C HIS A 158 15.64 4.35 -18.14
N ILE A 159 16.37 3.71 -17.23
CA ILE A 159 17.11 2.46 -17.51
C ILE A 159 16.13 1.35 -17.89
N PHE A 160 15.05 1.18 -17.10
CA PHE A 160 14.05 0.15 -17.29
C PHE A 160 13.32 0.30 -18.63
N ASP A 161 12.81 1.49 -18.92
CA ASP A 161 12.07 1.80 -20.15
C ASP A 161 12.98 1.73 -21.40
N SER A 162 14.24 2.17 -21.28
CA SER A 162 15.21 2.02 -22.35
C SER A 162 15.44 0.55 -22.72
N ARG A 163 15.45 -0.35 -21.73
CA ARG A 163 15.58 -1.80 -21.97
C ARG A 163 14.35 -2.35 -22.67
N LYS A 164 13.15 -2.01 -22.21
CA LYS A 164 11.89 -2.40 -22.86
C LYS A 164 11.81 -1.91 -24.29
N ALA A 165 12.16 -0.65 -24.53
CA ALA A 165 12.14 -0.05 -25.85
C ALA A 165 13.11 -0.76 -26.83
N LYS A 166 14.35 -1.07 -26.40
CA LYS A 166 15.32 -1.84 -27.20
C LYS A 166 14.81 -3.22 -27.58
N ARG A 167 14.03 -3.84 -26.70
CA ARG A 167 13.43 -5.18 -26.91
C ARG A 167 12.05 -5.10 -27.59
N LYS A 168 11.50 -3.91 -27.80
CA LYS A 168 10.13 -3.66 -28.32
C LYS A 168 9.03 -4.32 -27.47
N LEU A 169 9.24 -4.40 -26.14
CA LEU A 169 8.30 -4.98 -25.20
C LEU A 169 7.28 -3.95 -24.71
N LYS A 170 6.05 -4.39 -24.46
CA LYS A 170 4.97 -3.53 -23.95
C LYS A 170 4.77 -3.73 -22.45
N LEU A 171 4.81 -4.98 -21.98
CA LEU A 171 4.57 -5.33 -20.59
C LEU A 171 5.88 -5.69 -19.88
N ASP A 172 5.94 -5.41 -18.59
CA ASP A 172 7.07 -5.77 -17.73
C ASP A 172 7.22 -7.29 -17.59
N THR A 173 6.11 -8.02 -17.71
CA THR A 173 6.08 -9.48 -17.66
C THR A 173 6.75 -10.15 -18.85
N GLU A 174 6.99 -9.42 -19.93
CA GLU A 174 7.68 -9.91 -21.15
C GLU A 174 9.21 -9.87 -21.03
N LEU A 175 9.76 -9.18 -20.01
CA LEU A 175 11.21 -9.15 -19.77
C LEU A 175 11.70 -10.54 -19.36
N THR A 176 12.77 -11.00 -19.97
CA THR A 176 13.43 -12.27 -19.63
C THR A 176 14.33 -12.15 -18.39
N ALA A 177 14.80 -13.27 -17.87
CA ALA A 177 15.78 -13.27 -16.78
C ALA A 177 17.08 -12.54 -17.14
N GLU A 178 17.55 -12.68 -18.37
CA GLU A 178 18.74 -12.01 -18.89
C GLU A 178 18.54 -10.48 -19.01
N ASP A 179 17.36 -10.05 -19.42
CA ASP A 179 17.01 -8.63 -19.47
C ASP A 179 17.04 -8.02 -18.05
N LEU A 180 16.45 -8.73 -17.07
CA LEU A 180 16.42 -8.30 -15.68
C LEU A 180 17.83 -8.26 -15.05
N GLN A 181 18.68 -9.26 -15.34
CA GLN A 181 20.08 -9.24 -14.92
C GLN A 181 20.82 -8.02 -15.44
N ALA A 182 20.61 -7.67 -16.71
CA ALA A 182 21.25 -6.51 -17.30
C ALA A 182 20.75 -5.19 -16.67
N ILE A 183 19.45 -5.09 -16.38
CA ILE A 183 18.86 -3.95 -15.65
C ILE A 183 19.46 -3.85 -14.25
N ILE A 184 19.57 -4.97 -13.50
CA ILE A 184 20.20 -5.01 -12.18
C ILE A 184 21.63 -4.50 -12.22
N ALA A 185 22.41 -4.93 -13.22
CA ALA A 185 23.79 -4.47 -13.38
C ALA A 185 23.87 -2.95 -13.63
N ASP A 186 22.95 -2.41 -14.45
CA ASP A 186 22.90 -0.98 -14.73
C ASP A 186 22.37 -0.18 -13.51
N TYR A 187 21.41 -0.70 -12.77
CA TYR A 187 20.94 -0.10 -11.50
C TYR A 187 22.08 -0.02 -10.46
N LYS A 188 22.89 -1.06 -10.31
CA LYS A 188 24.06 -1.02 -9.41
C LYS A 188 25.09 0.02 -9.82
N LYS A 189 25.35 0.17 -11.13
CA LYS A 189 26.22 1.25 -11.64
C LYS A 189 25.65 2.63 -11.34
N LEU A 190 24.32 2.79 -11.51
CA LEU A 190 23.63 4.03 -11.14
C LEU A 190 23.80 4.33 -9.65
N VAL A 191 23.51 3.36 -8.76
CA VAL A 191 23.71 3.52 -7.32
C VAL A 191 25.13 3.94 -6.99
N LYS A 192 26.14 3.25 -7.55
CA LYS A 192 27.55 3.60 -7.32
C LYS A 192 27.88 5.01 -7.81
N LYS A 193 27.33 5.44 -8.93
CA LYS A 193 27.53 6.78 -9.49
C LYS A 193 26.93 7.86 -8.59
N GLU A 194 25.69 7.67 -8.14
CA GLU A 194 24.95 8.69 -7.38
C GLU A 194 25.40 8.81 -5.92
N ILE A 195 25.72 7.69 -5.25
CA ILE A 195 26.08 7.70 -3.82
C ILE A 195 27.55 7.41 -3.52
N GLY A 196 28.37 7.13 -4.54
CA GLY A 196 29.82 6.89 -4.39
C GLY A 196 30.22 5.54 -3.79
N ARG A 197 29.28 4.64 -3.52
CA ARG A 197 29.50 3.29 -2.98
C ARG A 197 28.63 2.25 -3.67
N ASP A 198 29.04 0.98 -3.55
CA ASP A 198 28.27 -0.12 -4.09
C ASP A 198 26.93 -0.31 -3.35
N PHE A 199 25.95 -0.91 -4.03
CA PHE A 199 24.67 -1.27 -3.44
C PHE A 199 24.88 -2.20 -2.22
N PRO A 200 24.28 -1.92 -1.04
CA PRO A 200 24.47 -2.68 0.19
C PRO A 200 24.10 -4.16 0.01
N GLN A 201 25.04 -5.06 0.34
CA GLN A 201 24.84 -6.51 0.24
C GLN A 201 24.54 -7.17 1.59
N ASP A 202 24.80 -6.50 2.73
CA ASP A 202 24.46 -7.01 4.06
C ASP A 202 22.96 -6.81 4.35
N PRO A 203 22.17 -7.88 4.53
CA PRO A 203 20.74 -7.77 4.79
C PRO A 203 20.38 -7.08 6.12
N ILE A 204 21.27 -7.11 7.12
CA ILE A 204 21.05 -6.40 8.39
C ILE A 204 21.27 -4.89 8.20
N GLU A 205 22.27 -4.50 7.41
CA GLU A 205 22.44 -3.10 7.00
C GLU A 205 21.22 -2.61 6.22
N GLN A 206 20.74 -3.40 5.24
CA GLN A 206 19.53 -3.12 4.46
C GLN A 206 18.32 -2.91 5.37
N LEU A 207 18.12 -3.76 6.40
CA LEU A 207 17.00 -3.65 7.35
C LEU A 207 17.07 -2.36 8.17
N LYS A 208 18.23 -2.02 8.69
CA LYS A 208 18.44 -0.78 9.46
C LYS A 208 18.21 0.46 8.60
N MET A 209 18.74 0.48 7.38
CA MET A 209 18.55 1.58 6.45
C MET A 209 17.07 1.74 6.06
N SER A 210 16.38 0.63 5.77
CA SER A 210 14.96 0.62 5.43
C SER A 210 14.07 1.14 6.56
N ARG A 211 14.34 0.72 7.81
CA ARG A 211 13.66 1.25 8.99
C ARG A 211 13.86 2.77 9.12
N ASN A 212 15.09 3.23 9.02
CA ASN A 212 15.42 4.65 9.11
C ASN A 212 14.75 5.46 8.00
N ALA A 213 14.73 4.94 6.78
CA ALA A 213 14.04 5.55 5.64
C ALA A 213 12.53 5.65 5.84
N VAL A 214 11.90 4.62 6.44
CA VAL A 214 10.49 4.68 6.82
C VAL A 214 10.25 5.78 7.86
N PHE A 215 11.10 5.94 8.87
CA PHE A 215 10.97 7.04 9.81
C PHE A 215 11.19 8.39 9.14
N ASN A 216 12.22 8.54 8.30
CA ASN A 216 12.47 9.78 7.56
C ASN A 216 11.26 10.19 6.70
N SER A 217 10.53 9.22 6.15
CA SER A 217 9.35 9.50 5.30
C SER A 217 8.22 10.24 6.04
N TRP A 218 8.22 10.23 7.38
CA TRP A 218 7.31 11.06 8.18
C TRP A 218 7.47 12.55 7.90
N TRP A 219 8.67 12.99 7.54
CA TRP A 219 8.97 14.39 7.26
C TRP A 219 9.11 14.70 5.75
N ASN A 220 8.76 13.77 4.88
CA ASN A 220 8.66 14.08 3.46
C ASN A 220 7.66 15.19 3.20
N ALA A 221 7.92 16.06 2.21
CA ALA A 221 7.10 17.23 1.92
C ALA A 221 5.61 16.90 1.76
N LYS A 222 5.29 15.84 1.00
CA LYS A 222 3.91 15.35 0.81
C LYS A 222 3.25 14.87 2.10
N ALA A 223 3.99 14.19 2.97
CA ALA A 223 3.48 13.72 4.26
C ALA A 223 3.21 14.89 5.23
N VAL A 224 4.09 15.89 5.24
CA VAL A 224 3.90 17.13 6.02
C VAL A 224 2.68 17.90 5.52
N TYR A 225 2.53 18.06 4.19
CA TYR A 225 1.39 18.73 3.60
C TYR A 225 0.07 18.05 3.96
N TYR A 226 0.00 16.72 3.79
CA TYR A 226 -1.17 15.91 4.13
C TYR A 226 -1.55 16.05 5.61
N ARG A 227 -0.56 15.96 6.53
CA ARG A 227 -0.83 16.13 7.96
C ARG A 227 -1.37 17.50 8.31
N LYS A 228 -0.87 18.56 7.67
CA LYS A 228 -1.40 19.92 7.88
C LYS A 228 -2.86 20.03 7.40
N MET A 229 -3.18 19.48 6.24
CA MET A 229 -4.52 19.46 5.67
C MET A 229 -5.48 18.70 6.59
N GLU A 230 -5.09 17.50 7.05
CA GLU A 230 -5.91 16.62 7.90
C GLU A 230 -5.81 16.97 9.41
N LYS A 231 -5.09 18.02 9.78
CA LYS A 231 -4.88 18.45 11.18
C LYS A 231 -4.29 17.36 12.07
N ILE A 232 -3.38 16.56 11.53
CA ILE A 232 -2.67 15.50 12.23
C ILE A 232 -1.41 16.10 12.87
N ALA A 233 -1.22 15.89 14.18
CA ALA A 233 -0.08 16.42 14.90
C ALA A 233 1.24 15.70 14.49
N ASP A 234 2.31 16.48 14.32
CA ASP A 234 3.63 15.97 13.92
C ASP A 234 4.25 15.02 14.97
N SER A 235 3.92 15.19 16.24
CA SER A 235 4.41 14.39 17.36
C SER A 235 3.91 12.92 17.37
N ILE A 236 2.95 12.57 16.54
CA ILE A 236 2.39 11.21 16.47
C ILE A 236 3.43 10.21 15.97
N GLY A 237 4.26 10.59 15.01
CA GLY A 237 5.24 9.71 14.39
C GLY A 237 4.64 8.58 13.57
N THR A 238 5.49 7.67 13.12
CA THR A 238 5.10 6.46 12.41
C THR A 238 5.76 5.22 12.98
N ALA A 239 5.05 4.11 13.04
CA ALA A 239 5.65 2.81 13.27
C ALA A 239 6.31 2.28 11.97
N ALA A 240 7.26 1.36 12.12
CA ALA A 240 7.81 0.58 11.02
C ALA A 240 7.39 -0.89 11.18
N ASN A 241 6.63 -1.40 10.22
CA ASN A 241 6.18 -2.79 10.22
C ASN A 241 7.11 -3.62 9.35
N VAL A 242 7.82 -4.56 9.97
CA VAL A 242 8.70 -5.53 9.32
C VAL A 242 7.96 -6.86 9.25
N GLN A 243 7.74 -7.37 8.04
CA GLN A 243 6.89 -8.54 7.83
C GLN A 243 7.50 -9.48 6.78
N ALA A 244 7.38 -10.78 6.98
CA ALA A 244 7.77 -11.77 5.99
C ALA A 244 7.04 -11.53 4.67
N MET A 245 7.78 -11.58 3.55
CA MET A 245 7.19 -11.47 2.23
C MET A 245 6.38 -12.72 1.88
N VAL A 246 5.26 -12.48 1.20
CA VAL A 246 4.50 -13.47 0.44
C VAL A 246 4.36 -12.97 -1.00
N PHE A 247 4.39 -13.89 -1.96
CA PHE A 247 4.62 -13.54 -3.35
C PHE A 247 3.41 -13.89 -4.23
N GLY A 248 2.72 -12.88 -4.71
CA GLY A 248 1.66 -13.02 -5.71
C GLY A 248 2.16 -13.20 -7.13
N ASN A 249 3.48 -13.11 -7.37
CA ASN A 249 4.12 -13.17 -8.69
C ASN A 249 4.95 -14.46 -8.91
N MET A 250 4.58 -15.57 -8.27
CA MET A 250 5.23 -16.87 -8.44
C MET A 250 4.59 -17.73 -9.55
N GLY A 251 3.74 -17.20 -10.37
CA GLY A 251 3.08 -17.89 -11.47
C GLY A 251 1.55 -17.86 -11.37
N GLU A 252 0.89 -18.70 -12.16
CA GLU A 252 -0.57 -18.67 -12.39
C GLU A 252 -1.41 -19.10 -11.15
N THR A 253 -0.79 -19.76 -10.17
CA THR A 253 -1.43 -20.12 -8.90
C THR A 253 -1.21 -19.08 -7.80
N SER A 254 -0.65 -17.93 -8.17
CA SER A 254 -0.33 -16.82 -7.27
C SER A 254 -0.96 -15.54 -7.78
N GLY A 255 -1.35 -14.67 -6.87
CA GLY A 255 -1.97 -13.40 -7.21
C GLY A 255 -2.04 -12.47 -6.00
N THR A 256 -2.47 -11.26 -6.23
CA THR A 256 -2.66 -10.25 -5.17
C THR A 256 -3.86 -9.39 -5.50
N GLY A 257 -4.49 -8.82 -4.49
CA GLY A 257 -5.66 -7.99 -4.71
C GLY A 257 -6.02 -7.11 -3.52
N VAL A 258 -6.96 -6.24 -3.78
CA VAL A 258 -7.54 -5.32 -2.81
C VAL A 258 -9.06 -5.37 -2.93
N GLY A 259 -9.76 -5.14 -1.83
CA GLY A 259 -11.21 -5.15 -1.89
C GLY A 259 -11.88 -4.56 -0.66
N PHE A 260 -13.20 -4.55 -0.73
CA PHE A 260 -14.09 -4.12 0.33
C PHE A 260 -15.15 -5.19 0.58
N THR A 261 -15.56 -5.34 1.82
CA THR A 261 -16.64 -6.29 2.16
C THR A 261 -18.00 -5.86 1.62
N ARG A 262 -18.15 -4.57 1.31
CA ARG A 262 -19.32 -3.96 0.64
C ARG A 262 -18.85 -2.88 -0.33
N ASP A 263 -19.67 -2.50 -1.30
CA ASP A 263 -19.34 -1.43 -2.25
C ASP A 263 -19.16 -0.09 -1.50
N PRO A 264 -17.96 0.53 -1.55
CA PRO A 264 -17.69 1.79 -0.86
C PRO A 264 -18.40 3.00 -1.49
N GLY A 265 -18.84 2.90 -2.73
CA GLY A 265 -19.54 3.95 -3.47
C GLY A 265 -21.04 3.97 -3.17
N SER A 266 -21.70 2.82 -3.24
CA SER A 266 -23.15 2.66 -3.08
C SER A 266 -23.59 2.17 -1.71
N GLY A 267 -22.71 1.52 -0.94
CA GLY A 267 -23.01 0.85 0.31
C GLY A 267 -23.64 -0.53 0.14
N GLU A 268 -23.83 -1.00 -1.09
CA GLU A 268 -24.42 -2.32 -1.36
C GLU A 268 -23.60 -3.47 -0.77
N LYS A 269 -24.29 -4.49 -0.26
CA LYS A 269 -23.66 -5.70 0.28
C LYS A 269 -23.14 -6.60 -0.85
N VAL A 270 -22.32 -6.01 -1.72
CA VAL A 270 -21.63 -6.68 -2.82
C VAL A 270 -20.16 -6.75 -2.50
N PHE A 271 -19.54 -7.94 -2.68
CA PHE A 271 -18.11 -8.11 -2.53
C PHE A 271 -17.39 -7.37 -3.64
N TYR A 272 -16.76 -6.27 -3.30
CA TYR A 272 -16.19 -5.32 -4.23
C TYR A 272 -14.67 -5.36 -4.16
N GLY A 273 -13.99 -5.42 -5.31
CA GLY A 273 -12.53 -5.41 -5.33
C GLY A 273 -11.96 -5.84 -6.66
N GLU A 274 -10.64 -5.87 -6.70
CA GLU A 274 -9.86 -6.17 -7.89
C GLU A 274 -8.64 -7.01 -7.50
N TYR A 275 -8.18 -7.84 -8.43
CA TYR A 275 -6.99 -8.65 -8.26
C TYR A 275 -6.20 -8.79 -9.57
N LEU A 276 -4.96 -9.20 -9.45
CA LEU A 276 -4.09 -9.59 -10.56
C LEU A 276 -3.44 -10.93 -10.27
N ILE A 277 -3.48 -11.83 -11.24
CA ILE A 277 -2.69 -13.07 -11.24
C ILE A 277 -1.24 -12.73 -11.61
N ASN A 278 -0.31 -13.46 -11.00
CA ASN A 278 1.12 -13.33 -11.23
C ASN A 278 1.59 -11.87 -11.10
N ALA A 279 1.31 -11.25 -9.94
CA ALA A 279 1.59 -9.84 -9.65
C ALA A 279 1.98 -9.61 -8.19
N GLN A 280 2.76 -8.57 -7.93
CA GLN A 280 2.97 -8.03 -6.57
C GLN A 280 1.93 -6.94 -6.26
N GLY A 281 1.74 -6.62 -4.98
CA GLY A 281 0.71 -5.67 -4.54
C GLY A 281 0.80 -4.29 -5.19
N GLU A 282 2.00 -3.82 -5.49
CA GLU A 282 2.23 -2.55 -6.19
C GLU A 282 1.70 -2.56 -7.63
N ASP A 283 1.69 -3.72 -8.31
CA ASP A 283 1.22 -3.83 -9.70
C ASP A 283 -0.30 -3.58 -9.81
N VAL A 284 -1.07 -3.95 -8.77
CA VAL A 284 -2.53 -3.70 -8.72
C VAL A 284 -2.81 -2.20 -8.67
N VAL A 285 -1.95 -1.45 -7.96
CA VAL A 285 -2.15 -0.02 -7.73
C VAL A 285 -1.44 0.87 -8.76
N ALA A 286 -0.44 0.36 -9.47
CA ALA A 286 0.32 1.13 -10.45
C ALA A 286 -0.41 1.35 -11.79
N GLY A 287 -1.52 0.61 -12.04
CA GLY A 287 -2.31 0.77 -13.27
C GLY A 287 -1.59 0.35 -14.57
N ILE A 288 -0.45 -0.36 -14.46
CA ILE A 288 0.32 -0.88 -15.61
C ILE A 288 -0.42 -2.03 -16.28
N ARG A 289 -1.07 -2.87 -15.48
CA ARG A 289 -1.95 -3.96 -15.90
C ARG A 289 -3.37 -3.64 -15.48
N THR A 290 -4.36 -4.01 -16.28
CA THR A 290 -5.78 -3.88 -15.93
C THR A 290 -6.14 -4.98 -14.93
N PRO A 291 -6.50 -4.66 -13.69
CA PRO A 291 -6.95 -5.66 -12.73
C PRO A 291 -8.30 -6.25 -13.13
N GLU A 292 -8.53 -7.50 -12.70
CA GLU A 292 -9.81 -8.17 -12.87
C GLU A 292 -10.74 -7.95 -11.66
N PRO A 293 -12.07 -7.89 -11.87
CA PRO A 293 -13.03 -7.86 -10.78
C PRO A 293 -12.87 -9.06 -9.87
N ILE A 294 -12.87 -8.84 -8.54
CA ILE A 294 -12.63 -9.88 -7.53
C ILE A 294 -13.59 -11.08 -7.64
N ALA A 295 -14.79 -10.88 -8.20
CA ALA A 295 -15.75 -11.96 -8.44
C ALA A 295 -15.24 -13.04 -9.41
N HIS A 296 -14.35 -12.67 -10.36
CA HIS A 296 -13.77 -13.63 -11.31
C HIS A 296 -12.79 -14.61 -10.63
N LEU A 297 -12.25 -14.24 -9.44
CA LEU A 297 -11.37 -15.12 -8.66
C LEU A 297 -12.07 -16.42 -8.25
N GLU A 298 -13.41 -16.42 -8.12
CA GLU A 298 -14.20 -17.63 -7.85
C GLU A 298 -14.01 -18.71 -8.90
N GLN A 299 -13.85 -18.31 -10.16
CA GLN A 299 -13.64 -19.25 -11.26
C GLN A 299 -12.17 -19.67 -11.42
N GLN A 300 -11.23 -18.75 -11.11
CA GLN A 300 -9.81 -18.98 -11.32
C GLN A 300 -9.16 -19.71 -10.13
N MET A 301 -9.53 -19.36 -8.89
CA MET A 301 -9.00 -19.93 -7.65
C MET A 301 -10.13 -20.13 -6.62
N PRO A 302 -11.04 -21.10 -6.81
CA PRO A 302 -12.27 -21.24 -6.02
C PRO A 302 -12.02 -21.42 -4.53
N GLU A 303 -11.01 -22.20 -4.13
CA GLU A 303 -10.68 -22.43 -2.72
C GLU A 303 -10.18 -21.15 -2.04
N ALA A 304 -9.27 -20.43 -2.68
CA ALA A 304 -8.77 -19.15 -2.16
C ALA A 304 -9.88 -18.08 -2.09
N TYR A 305 -10.77 -18.04 -3.08
CA TYR A 305 -11.92 -17.15 -3.07
C TYR A 305 -12.88 -17.46 -1.91
N LYS A 306 -13.17 -18.74 -1.69
CA LYS A 306 -14.01 -19.18 -0.58
C LYS A 306 -13.41 -18.78 0.77
N GLU A 307 -12.14 -19.08 0.99
CA GLU A 307 -11.42 -18.70 2.20
C GLU A 307 -11.41 -17.18 2.40
N LEU A 308 -11.17 -16.41 1.34
CA LEU A 308 -11.20 -14.95 1.36
C LEU A 308 -12.59 -14.41 1.79
N ARG A 309 -13.67 -15.00 1.27
CA ARG A 309 -15.04 -14.65 1.64
C ARG A 309 -15.35 -14.94 3.12
N GLU A 310 -14.88 -16.08 3.61
CA GLU A 310 -15.07 -16.48 5.01
C GLU A 310 -14.33 -15.52 5.95
N ILE A 311 -13.05 -15.25 5.67
CA ILE A 311 -12.22 -14.32 6.45
C ILE A 311 -12.79 -12.90 6.43
N THR A 312 -13.13 -12.37 5.26
CA THR A 312 -13.65 -10.99 5.15
C THR A 312 -15.01 -10.83 5.80
N GLY A 313 -15.86 -11.86 5.73
CA GLY A 313 -17.15 -11.90 6.46
C GLY A 313 -16.95 -11.95 7.98
N MET A 314 -15.95 -12.69 8.47
CA MET A 314 -15.57 -12.71 9.89
C MET A 314 -15.04 -11.34 10.33
N LEU A 315 -14.16 -10.71 9.54
CA LEU A 315 -13.60 -9.39 9.84
C LEU A 315 -14.68 -8.30 9.89
N GLU A 316 -15.65 -8.29 8.97
CA GLU A 316 -16.78 -7.35 9.00
C GLU A 316 -17.57 -7.47 10.29
N LYS A 317 -17.85 -8.70 10.75
CA LYS A 317 -18.53 -8.96 12.02
C LYS A 317 -17.69 -8.56 13.23
N HIS A 318 -16.39 -8.87 13.21
CA HIS A 318 -15.47 -8.56 14.30
C HIS A 318 -15.31 -7.05 14.51
N TYR A 319 -15.07 -6.30 13.43
CA TYR A 319 -14.98 -4.83 13.49
C TYR A 319 -16.34 -4.14 13.51
N ARG A 320 -17.41 -4.88 13.24
CA ARG A 320 -18.78 -4.36 13.15
C ARG A 320 -18.91 -3.22 12.14
N ASP A 321 -18.08 -3.22 11.10
CA ASP A 321 -18.01 -2.20 10.06
C ASP A 321 -17.47 -2.76 8.74
N MET A 322 -17.84 -2.11 7.62
CA MET A 322 -17.28 -2.44 6.31
C MET A 322 -15.75 -2.37 6.34
N GLN A 323 -15.11 -3.42 5.86
CA GLN A 323 -13.66 -3.52 5.82
C GLN A 323 -13.12 -3.30 4.40
N ASP A 324 -12.04 -2.54 4.32
CA ASP A 324 -11.09 -2.43 3.22
C ASP A 324 -9.95 -3.41 3.54
N PHE A 325 -9.59 -4.28 2.61
CA PHE A 325 -8.60 -5.31 2.84
C PHE A 325 -7.64 -5.47 1.67
N GLU A 326 -6.43 -5.93 2.00
CA GLU A 326 -5.40 -6.31 1.04
C GLU A 326 -5.04 -7.78 1.27
N PHE A 327 -4.87 -8.55 0.19
CA PHE A 327 -4.53 -9.96 0.26
C PHE A 327 -3.52 -10.37 -0.80
N THR A 328 -2.83 -11.48 -0.55
CA THR A 328 -1.96 -12.15 -1.52
C THR A 328 -2.23 -13.65 -1.46
N ILE A 329 -2.27 -14.28 -2.62
CA ILE A 329 -2.32 -15.72 -2.78
C ILE A 329 -0.95 -16.14 -3.30
N GLN A 330 -0.25 -16.98 -2.54
CA GLN A 330 1.02 -17.58 -2.95
C GLN A 330 0.82 -19.07 -3.14
N GLU A 331 0.96 -19.55 -4.36
CA GLU A 331 0.84 -20.98 -4.70
C GLU A 331 -0.44 -21.62 -4.11
N GLY A 332 -1.57 -20.93 -4.30
CA GLY A 332 -2.90 -21.33 -3.81
C GLY A 332 -3.18 -21.00 -2.34
N LYS A 333 -2.20 -20.58 -1.56
CA LYS A 333 -2.39 -20.25 -0.14
C LYS A 333 -2.67 -18.76 0.07
N LEU A 334 -3.77 -18.46 0.73
CA LEU A 334 -4.22 -17.10 1.01
C LEU A 334 -3.50 -16.49 2.23
N TYR A 335 -3.18 -15.22 2.13
CA TYR A 335 -2.66 -14.38 3.21
C TYR A 335 -3.33 -13.01 3.20
N MET A 336 -3.75 -12.53 4.37
CA MET A 336 -4.24 -11.17 4.56
C MET A 336 -3.08 -10.26 4.95
N LEU A 337 -2.91 -9.16 4.23
CA LEU A 337 -1.81 -8.22 4.44
C LEU A 337 -2.20 -7.00 5.24
N GLN A 338 -3.47 -6.59 5.15
CA GLN A 338 -4.02 -5.43 5.84
C GLN A 338 -5.54 -5.52 5.91
N THR A 339 -6.11 -4.98 6.97
CA THR A 339 -7.52 -4.61 7.05
C THR A 339 -7.67 -3.28 7.75
N ARG A 340 -8.70 -2.54 7.38
CA ARG A 340 -9.09 -1.27 8.01
C ARG A 340 -10.56 -0.99 7.73
N ASN A 341 -11.17 -0.11 8.53
CA ASN A 341 -12.50 0.38 8.22
C ASN A 341 -12.48 1.08 6.86
N GLY A 342 -13.33 0.62 5.95
CA GLY A 342 -13.37 1.13 4.58
C GLY A 342 -13.81 2.60 4.53
N LYS A 343 -13.04 3.43 3.83
CA LYS A 343 -13.50 4.76 3.44
C LYS A 343 -14.68 4.61 2.47
N ARG A 344 -15.67 5.49 2.56
CA ARG A 344 -16.92 5.40 1.81
C ARG A 344 -17.51 6.77 1.53
N THR A 345 -18.33 6.84 0.49
CA THR A 345 -19.10 8.06 0.15
C THR A 345 -20.17 8.37 1.20
N GLY A 346 -20.70 9.58 1.22
CA GLY A 346 -21.83 9.96 2.09
C GLY A 346 -23.06 9.08 1.89
N PRO A 347 -23.55 8.85 0.66
CA PRO A 347 -24.65 7.92 0.38
C PRO A 347 -24.39 6.50 0.91
N ALA A 348 -23.18 5.97 0.65
CA ALA A 348 -22.80 4.65 1.14
C ALA A 348 -22.74 4.58 2.68
N ALA A 349 -22.26 5.63 3.36
CA ALA A 349 -22.20 5.69 4.81
C ALA A 349 -23.60 5.58 5.45
N ILE A 350 -24.59 6.26 4.89
CA ILE A 350 -25.98 6.21 5.37
C ILE A 350 -26.57 4.82 5.14
N ARG A 351 -26.43 4.28 3.94
CA ARG A 351 -26.95 2.95 3.61
C ARG A 351 -26.33 1.88 4.49
N LEU A 352 -25.02 1.87 4.66
CA LEU A 352 -24.29 0.96 5.54
C LEU A 352 -24.76 1.06 6.99
N ALA A 353 -24.96 2.28 7.50
CA ALA A 353 -25.45 2.48 8.87
C ALA A 353 -26.85 1.87 9.07
N VAL A 354 -27.76 2.02 8.09
CA VAL A 354 -29.11 1.44 8.13
C VAL A 354 -29.06 -0.08 8.01
N GLU A 355 -28.42 -0.62 6.96
CA GLU A 355 -28.37 -2.06 6.70
C GLU A 355 -27.67 -2.84 7.82
N MET A 356 -26.54 -2.34 8.36
CA MET A 356 -25.84 -2.99 9.48
C MET A 356 -26.68 -2.95 10.77
N MET A 357 -27.50 -1.94 10.98
CA MET A 357 -28.43 -1.89 12.10
C MET A 357 -29.56 -2.91 11.91
N GLU A 358 -30.12 -3.03 10.72
CA GLU A 358 -31.14 -4.02 10.37
C GLU A 358 -30.61 -5.46 10.47
N GLU A 359 -29.35 -5.69 10.11
CA GLU A 359 -28.64 -6.95 10.28
C GLU A 359 -28.29 -7.26 11.76
N GLY A 360 -28.52 -6.34 12.67
CA GLY A 360 -28.23 -6.50 14.10
C GLY A 360 -26.74 -6.41 14.45
N LEU A 361 -25.89 -5.95 13.52
CA LEU A 361 -24.46 -5.77 13.76
C LEU A 361 -24.18 -4.55 14.65
N ILE A 362 -25.00 -3.52 14.55
CA ILE A 362 -24.88 -2.28 15.32
C ILE A 362 -26.24 -1.83 15.85
N THR A 363 -26.22 -1.04 16.91
CA THR A 363 -27.42 -0.42 17.47
C THR A 363 -27.85 0.80 16.65
N LYS A 364 -29.11 1.19 16.76
CA LYS A 364 -29.63 2.42 16.13
C LYS A 364 -28.84 3.67 16.52
N ARG A 365 -28.39 3.75 17.79
CA ARG A 365 -27.56 4.85 18.26
C ARG A 365 -26.18 4.85 17.56
N GLU A 366 -25.55 3.69 17.46
CA GLU A 366 -24.25 3.55 16.76
C GLU A 366 -24.40 3.90 15.27
N ALA A 367 -25.50 3.48 14.63
CA ALA A 367 -25.78 3.82 13.23
C ALA A 367 -25.80 5.34 13.01
N VAL A 368 -26.52 6.09 13.86
CA VAL A 368 -26.54 7.56 13.78
C VAL A 368 -25.16 8.16 14.03
N MET A 369 -24.41 7.66 15.02
CA MET A 369 -23.08 8.18 15.38
C MET A 369 -21.99 7.89 14.33
N ARG A 370 -22.20 6.93 13.43
CA ARG A 370 -21.23 6.55 12.39
C ARG A 370 -21.27 7.45 11.17
N VAL A 371 -22.38 8.12 10.93
CA VAL A 371 -22.51 9.06 9.81
C VAL A 371 -21.98 10.42 10.26
N ALA A 372 -20.79 10.78 9.79
CA ALA A 372 -20.22 12.09 10.13
C ALA A 372 -20.99 13.22 9.45
N PRO A 373 -21.15 14.41 10.08
CA PRO A 373 -21.83 15.57 9.47
C PRO A 373 -21.29 15.91 8.07
N ALA A 374 -19.97 15.89 7.88
CA ALA A 374 -19.34 16.15 6.59
C ALA A 374 -19.78 15.16 5.48
N GLN A 375 -20.19 13.93 5.83
CA GLN A 375 -20.73 12.99 4.86
C GLN A 375 -22.15 13.34 4.42
N LEU A 376 -22.91 14.04 5.26
CA LEU A 376 -24.23 14.58 4.89
C LEU A 376 -24.08 15.75 3.92
N ASP A 377 -23.05 16.59 4.11
CA ASP A 377 -22.77 17.70 3.20
C ASP A 377 -22.51 17.22 1.77
N GLN A 378 -21.93 16.03 1.59
CA GLN A 378 -21.74 15.43 0.27
C GLN A 378 -23.06 15.19 -0.49
N LEU A 379 -24.17 14.98 0.21
CA LEU A 379 -25.49 14.83 -0.42
C LEU A 379 -26.03 16.15 -1.00
N LEU A 380 -25.47 17.25 -0.54
CA LEU A 380 -25.84 18.62 -0.98
C LEU A 380 -24.90 19.12 -2.08
N HIS A 381 -23.92 18.34 -2.50
CA HIS A 381 -23.02 18.73 -3.59
C HIS A 381 -23.82 18.94 -4.89
N PRO A 382 -23.41 19.90 -5.72
CA PRO A 382 -24.02 20.13 -7.01
C PRO A 382 -24.02 18.87 -7.86
N VAL A 383 -25.13 18.58 -8.51
CA VAL A 383 -25.28 17.49 -9.48
C VAL A 383 -25.75 18.08 -10.79
N PHE A 384 -25.45 17.40 -11.89
CA PHE A 384 -26.00 17.79 -13.19
C PHE A 384 -27.48 17.41 -13.26
N ASP A 385 -28.30 18.29 -13.89
CA ASP A 385 -29.68 17.95 -14.20
C ASP A 385 -29.75 16.80 -15.23
N ASP A 386 -30.52 15.77 -14.92
CA ASP A 386 -30.63 14.56 -15.74
C ASP A 386 -31.11 14.83 -17.18
N LYS A 387 -31.98 15.87 -17.37
CA LYS A 387 -32.45 16.24 -18.71
C LYS A 387 -31.35 16.90 -19.52
N SER A 388 -30.57 17.76 -18.88
CA SER A 388 -29.42 18.41 -19.50
C SER A 388 -28.31 17.41 -19.85
N LEU A 389 -28.03 16.43 -18.97
CA LEU A 389 -27.07 15.35 -19.26
C LEU A 389 -27.49 14.52 -20.50
N LYS A 390 -28.78 14.17 -20.61
CA LYS A 390 -29.30 13.42 -21.77
C LYS A 390 -29.26 14.21 -23.08
N ALA A 391 -29.31 15.54 -23.00
CA ALA A 391 -29.26 16.43 -24.16
C ALA A 391 -27.83 16.72 -24.64
N LEU A 392 -26.83 16.56 -23.77
CA LEU A 392 -25.42 16.77 -24.09
C LEU A 392 -24.80 15.46 -24.59
N GLY A 393 -23.99 15.55 -25.65
CA GLY A 393 -23.23 14.41 -26.12
C GLY A 393 -22.15 14.00 -25.08
N VAL A 394 -22.02 12.72 -24.83
CA VAL A 394 -20.95 12.18 -23.97
C VAL A 394 -19.64 12.23 -24.73
N LEU A 395 -18.65 12.96 -24.23
CA LEU A 395 -17.30 13.01 -24.81
C LEU A 395 -16.45 11.81 -24.39
N ALA A 396 -16.56 11.41 -23.12
CA ALA A 396 -15.86 10.28 -22.55
C ALA A 396 -16.62 9.74 -21.32
N THR A 397 -16.41 8.46 -21.02
CA THR A 397 -16.97 7.82 -19.83
C THR A 397 -15.82 7.43 -18.91
N GLY A 398 -15.95 7.67 -17.61
CA GLY A 398 -14.96 7.32 -16.59
C GLY A 398 -15.62 6.67 -15.38
N ILE A 399 -14.78 6.08 -14.51
CA ILE A 399 -15.22 5.56 -13.21
C ILE A 399 -15.32 6.73 -12.24
N ALA A 400 -16.49 6.92 -11.65
CA ALA A 400 -16.69 7.96 -10.65
C ALA A 400 -15.97 7.58 -9.34
N ALA A 401 -15.00 8.41 -8.94
CA ALA A 401 -14.25 8.21 -7.69
C ALA A 401 -14.83 9.01 -6.52
N SER A 402 -15.57 10.10 -6.81
CA SER A 402 -16.19 10.97 -5.83
C SER A 402 -17.53 11.49 -6.38
N PRO A 403 -18.55 11.69 -5.54
CA PRO A 403 -19.82 12.26 -5.96
C PRO A 403 -19.67 13.78 -6.26
N GLY A 404 -20.55 14.31 -7.12
CA GLY A 404 -20.65 15.71 -7.40
C GLY A 404 -20.44 16.08 -8.87
N ALA A 405 -20.59 17.38 -9.17
CA ALA A 405 -20.33 17.97 -10.48
C ALA A 405 -19.35 19.12 -10.33
N ALA A 406 -18.33 19.16 -11.16
CA ALA A 406 -17.31 20.20 -11.13
C ALA A 406 -17.25 20.95 -12.46
N VAL A 407 -17.08 22.29 -12.37
CA VAL A 407 -16.83 23.16 -13.50
C VAL A 407 -15.59 24.00 -13.22
N GLY A 408 -14.69 24.13 -14.17
CA GLY A 408 -13.47 24.89 -14.01
C GLY A 408 -12.61 24.93 -15.26
N LYS A 409 -11.54 25.73 -15.22
CA LYS A 409 -10.51 25.75 -16.25
C LYS A 409 -9.63 24.50 -16.12
N ILE A 410 -9.16 23.97 -17.24
CA ILE A 410 -8.28 22.80 -17.24
C ILE A 410 -6.85 23.21 -16.85
N ALA A 411 -6.27 22.51 -15.87
CA ALA A 411 -4.86 22.55 -15.51
C ALA A 411 -4.24 21.16 -15.76
N PHE A 412 -3.06 21.11 -16.38
CA PHE A 412 -2.39 19.87 -16.74
C PHE A 412 -1.25 19.48 -15.78
N SER A 413 -0.90 20.34 -14.84
CA SER A 413 0.05 20.06 -13.76
C SER A 413 -0.52 20.49 -12.41
N ALA A 414 0.03 19.93 -11.33
CA ALA A 414 -0.34 20.30 -9.98
C ALA A 414 0.02 21.77 -9.67
N GLU A 415 1.18 22.22 -10.18
CA GLU A 415 1.68 23.59 -10.07
C GLU A 415 0.75 24.57 -10.79
N ASP A 416 0.35 24.26 -12.02
CA ASP A 416 -0.59 25.09 -12.78
C ASP A 416 -1.94 25.18 -12.07
N ALA A 417 -2.42 24.08 -11.50
CA ALA A 417 -3.66 24.05 -10.73
C ALA A 417 -3.61 25.04 -9.55
N VAL A 418 -2.51 25.06 -8.79
CA VAL A 418 -2.31 25.98 -7.68
C VAL A 418 -2.30 27.44 -8.17
N VAL A 419 -1.54 27.75 -9.21
CA VAL A 419 -1.47 29.12 -9.74
C VAL A 419 -2.83 29.59 -10.29
N MET A 420 -3.50 28.74 -11.07
CA MET A 420 -4.78 29.09 -11.72
C MET A 420 -5.93 29.15 -10.72
N SER A 421 -5.91 28.37 -9.65
CA SER A 421 -6.95 28.34 -8.62
C SER A 421 -7.10 29.68 -7.88
N ALA A 422 -6.05 30.49 -7.83
CA ALA A 422 -6.11 31.84 -7.26
C ALA A 422 -7.04 32.80 -8.05
N HIS A 423 -7.36 32.48 -9.30
CA HIS A 423 -8.10 33.36 -10.19
C HIS A 423 -9.44 32.76 -10.69
N ALA A 424 -9.55 31.44 -10.74
CA ALA A 424 -10.76 30.73 -11.21
C ALA A 424 -10.80 29.30 -10.70
N PRO A 425 -11.99 28.66 -10.60
CA PRO A 425 -12.10 27.22 -10.37
C PRO A 425 -11.32 26.43 -11.41
N VAL A 426 -10.63 25.36 -11.01
CA VAL A 426 -9.81 24.51 -11.88
C VAL A 426 -10.21 23.05 -11.81
N ILE A 427 -10.05 22.36 -12.92
CA ILE A 427 -10.11 20.90 -13.03
C ILE A 427 -8.70 20.42 -13.35
N LEU A 428 -8.12 19.59 -12.49
CA LEU A 428 -6.82 18.97 -12.71
C LEU A 428 -6.98 17.78 -13.66
N VAL A 429 -6.33 17.84 -14.82
CA VAL A 429 -6.37 16.79 -15.85
C VAL A 429 -4.96 16.18 -15.98
N ARG A 430 -4.81 14.93 -15.62
CA ARG A 430 -3.53 14.21 -15.64
C ARG A 430 -3.69 12.88 -16.35
N LYS A 431 -2.58 12.30 -16.83
CA LYS A 431 -2.56 10.91 -17.25
C LYS A 431 -2.85 10.00 -16.06
N GLU A 432 -2.24 10.30 -14.93
CA GLU A 432 -2.44 9.73 -13.61
C GLU A 432 -2.08 10.76 -12.55
N THR A 433 -2.64 10.65 -11.36
CA THR A 433 -2.22 11.46 -10.21
C THR A 433 -1.37 10.63 -9.27
N THR A 434 -0.35 11.25 -8.71
CA THR A 434 0.55 10.67 -7.70
C THR A 434 0.38 11.38 -6.36
N PRO A 435 0.87 10.85 -5.25
CA PRO A 435 0.87 11.57 -3.97
C PRO A 435 1.63 12.90 -4.00
N ASP A 436 2.53 13.10 -4.96
CA ASP A 436 3.28 14.33 -5.12
C ASP A 436 2.43 15.45 -5.75
N ASP A 437 1.34 15.11 -6.43
CA ASP A 437 0.35 16.07 -6.97
C ASP A 437 -0.63 16.62 -5.92
N ILE A 438 -0.50 16.25 -4.63
CA ILE A 438 -1.49 16.53 -3.58
C ILE A 438 -1.84 18.02 -3.45
N HIS A 439 -0.88 18.90 -3.62
CA HIS A 439 -1.08 20.36 -3.54
C HIS A 439 -1.97 20.91 -4.66
N GLY A 440 -1.87 20.32 -5.87
CA GLY A 440 -2.76 20.66 -6.99
C GLY A 440 -4.14 20.02 -6.86
N MET A 441 -4.19 18.80 -6.30
CA MET A 441 -5.45 18.10 -6.06
C MET A 441 -6.31 18.79 -5.00
N ASP A 442 -5.69 19.34 -3.96
CA ASP A 442 -6.37 20.05 -2.86
C ASP A 442 -7.11 21.30 -3.34
N VAL A 443 -6.54 22.04 -4.30
CA VAL A 443 -7.13 23.26 -4.83
C VAL A 443 -8.08 23.03 -6.01
N ALA A 444 -8.07 21.84 -6.60
CA ALA A 444 -8.89 21.51 -7.76
C ALA A 444 -10.36 21.23 -7.37
N ARG A 445 -11.31 21.76 -8.14
CA ARG A 445 -12.74 21.46 -7.98
C ARG A 445 -13.11 20.07 -8.50
N GLY A 446 -12.31 19.50 -9.38
CA GLY A 446 -12.46 18.17 -9.92
C GLY A 446 -11.14 17.66 -10.47
N ILE A 447 -11.01 16.34 -10.52
CA ILE A 447 -9.83 15.68 -11.03
C ILE A 447 -10.28 14.67 -12.09
N LEU A 448 -9.62 14.70 -13.25
CA LEU A 448 -9.84 13.76 -14.35
C LEU A 448 -8.51 13.10 -14.71
N THR A 449 -8.49 11.75 -14.72
CA THR A 449 -7.31 10.98 -15.12
C THR A 449 -7.65 9.99 -16.21
N ASP A 450 -6.68 9.68 -17.08
CA ASP A 450 -6.79 8.64 -18.12
C ASP A 450 -6.69 7.24 -17.51
N ARG A 451 -5.88 7.10 -16.44
CA ARG A 451 -5.69 5.84 -15.72
C ARG A 451 -6.28 5.90 -14.33
N LYS A 452 -6.70 4.74 -13.81
CA LYS A 452 -7.12 4.62 -12.43
C LYS A 452 -5.94 4.99 -11.52
N SER A 453 -6.07 6.10 -10.82
CA SER A 453 -5.14 6.46 -9.75
C SER A 453 -5.60 5.77 -8.46
N THR A 454 -4.84 4.76 -8.04
CA THR A 454 -5.21 3.91 -6.92
C THR A 454 -4.70 4.42 -5.57
N ARG A 455 -3.90 5.48 -5.58
CA ARG A 455 -3.24 5.96 -4.35
C ARG A 455 -4.07 6.94 -3.54
N LEU A 456 -5.19 7.40 -4.07
CA LEU A 456 -6.09 8.31 -3.38
C LEU A 456 -7.51 7.75 -3.40
N ASN A 457 -7.79 6.81 -2.51
CA ASN A 457 -9.13 6.67 -1.96
C ASN A 457 -9.37 7.89 -1.05
N SER A 458 -9.33 9.06 -1.64
CA SER A 458 -9.66 10.31 -1.00
C SER A 458 -11.15 10.52 -1.20
N SER A 459 -11.89 10.30 -0.14
CA SER A 459 -13.12 11.04 0.06
C SER A 459 -12.73 12.50 0.28
N HIS A 460 -12.75 13.31 -0.75
CA HIS A 460 -12.89 14.77 -0.65
C HIS A 460 -14.23 15.16 -1.16
#